data_45379fe6de693abb7656d8f78a57aa0a
#
_entry.id   45379fe6de693abb7656d8f78a57aa0a
#
_cell.length_a   1.000
_cell.length_b   1.000
_cell.length_c   1.000
_cell.angle_alpha   90.00
_cell.angle_beta   90.00
_cell.angle_gamma   90.00
#
_symmetry.space_group_name_H-M   'P 1'
#
loop_
_entity.id
_entity.type
_entity.pdbx_description
1 polymer ?
#
loop_
_entity_poly.entity_id
_entity_poly.type
_entity_poly.pdbx_seq_one_letter_code
_entity_poly.pdbx_strand_id
1 'polypeptide(L)'
;MKDLNEARLKLNDIDDKMKALFIERMNVVKEIAEYKKNNSLPVFDSNREKEMIERLSKDIVDVKENYISFLNCILKESKNYQEKIIKSWVYLRKRTKKN
;
A
#
# COMPACT_ATOMS: atom_id res chain seq x y z
N MET A 1 -29.25 -21.86 -1.03
CA MET A 1 -28.48 -20.64 -1.36
C MET A 1 -28.67 -19.62 -0.26
N LYS A 2 -27.59 -19.04 0.17
CA LYS A 2 -27.66 -17.99 1.18
C LYS A 2 -28.35 -16.75 0.65
N ASP A 3 -29.09 -16.09 1.52
CA ASP A 3 -29.71 -14.82 1.21
C ASP A 3 -28.66 -13.78 0.80
N LEU A 4 -28.95 -12.99 -0.21
CA LEU A 4 -28.09 -11.93 -0.69
C LEU A 4 -27.76 -10.92 0.41
N ASN A 5 -28.71 -10.62 1.28
CA ASN A 5 -28.49 -9.69 2.39
C ASN A 5 -27.47 -10.23 3.38
N GLU A 6 -27.52 -11.52 3.68
CA GLU A 6 -26.53 -12.17 4.56
C GLU A 6 -25.13 -12.11 3.94
N ALA A 7 -25.04 -12.36 2.64
CA ALA A 7 -23.76 -12.29 1.93
C ALA A 7 -23.20 -10.87 1.97
N ARG A 8 -24.04 -9.85 1.78
CA ARG A 8 -23.63 -8.44 1.84
C ARG A 8 -23.18 -8.02 3.23
N LEU A 9 -23.84 -8.54 4.29
CA LEU A 9 -23.39 -8.28 5.65
C LEU A 9 -22.01 -8.88 5.91
N LYS A 10 -21.75 -10.05 5.37
CA LYS A 10 -20.40 -10.65 5.46
C LYS A 10 -19.36 -9.82 4.71
N LEU A 11 -19.71 -9.30 3.53
CA LEU A 11 -18.83 -8.41 2.78
C LEU A 11 -18.55 -7.13 3.56
N ASN A 12 -19.55 -6.53 4.17
CA ASN A 12 -19.37 -5.33 4.99
C ASN A 12 -18.36 -5.57 6.10
N ASP A 13 -18.44 -6.71 6.76
CA ASP A 13 -17.51 -7.08 7.84
C ASP A 13 -16.09 -7.23 7.30
N ILE A 14 -15.93 -7.89 6.16
CA ILE A 14 -14.64 -8.04 5.50
C ILE A 14 -14.08 -6.67 5.09
N ASP A 15 -14.92 -5.82 4.51
CA ASP A 15 -14.52 -4.49 4.07
C ASP A 15 -14.06 -3.63 5.24
N ASP A 16 -14.73 -3.72 6.38
CA ASP A 16 -14.32 -3.00 7.58
C ASP A 16 -12.93 -3.44 8.05
N LYS A 17 -12.66 -4.75 8.00
CA LYS A 17 -11.36 -5.32 8.35
C LYS A 17 -10.28 -4.88 7.36
N MET A 18 -10.59 -4.90 6.07
CA MET A 18 -9.67 -4.46 5.03
C MET A 18 -9.33 -2.99 5.19
N LYS A 19 -10.32 -2.15 5.52
CA LYS A 19 -10.09 -0.73 5.78
C LYS A 19 -9.12 -0.53 6.93
N ALA A 20 -9.33 -1.23 8.04
CA ALA A 20 -8.46 -1.12 9.21
C ALA A 20 -7.02 -1.53 8.88
N LEU A 21 -6.86 -2.64 8.16
CA LEU A 21 -5.56 -3.13 7.73
C LEU A 21 -4.90 -2.21 6.72
N PHE A 22 -5.67 -1.62 5.81
CA PHE A 22 -5.15 -0.66 4.84
C PHE A 22 -4.58 0.57 5.55
N ILE A 23 -5.30 1.12 6.52
CA ILE A 23 -4.84 2.29 7.29
C ILE A 23 -3.56 1.93 8.05
N GLU A 24 -3.53 0.77 8.70
CA GLU A 24 -2.35 0.28 9.41
C GLU A 24 -1.15 0.15 8.47
N ARG A 25 -1.38 -0.44 7.28
CA ARG A 25 -0.33 -0.59 6.28
C ARG A 25 0.20 0.77 5.82
N MET A 26 -0.68 1.72 5.58
CA MET A 26 -0.27 3.07 5.13
C MET A 26 0.50 3.81 6.22
N ASN A 27 0.20 3.58 7.49
CA ASN A 27 0.99 4.14 8.58
C ASN A 27 2.43 3.60 8.58
N VAL A 28 2.59 2.31 8.30
CA VAL A 28 3.92 1.71 8.16
C VAL A 28 4.64 2.23 6.91
N VAL A 29 3.91 2.39 5.81
CA VAL A 29 4.45 2.97 4.57
C VAL A 29 4.98 4.38 4.81
N LYS A 30 4.30 5.16 5.64
CA LYS A 30 4.77 6.49 6.05
C LYS A 30 6.12 6.42 6.75
N GLU A 31 6.29 5.49 7.67
CA GLU A 31 7.56 5.27 8.37
C GLU A 31 8.67 4.89 7.38
N ILE A 32 8.34 4.03 6.41
CA ILE A 32 9.28 3.61 5.37
C ILE A 32 9.68 4.81 4.50
N ALA A 33 8.73 5.68 4.15
CA ALA A 33 9.01 6.88 3.37
C ALA A 33 9.99 7.81 4.10
N GLU A 34 9.80 7.99 5.39
CA GLU A 34 10.69 8.80 6.22
C GLU A 34 12.09 8.20 6.28
N TYR A 35 12.20 6.90 6.43
CA TYR A 35 13.48 6.19 6.42
C TYR A 35 14.19 6.35 5.07
N LYS A 36 13.47 6.14 3.97
CA LYS A 36 14.04 6.27 2.62
C LYS A 36 14.52 7.68 2.35
N LYS A 37 13.76 8.67 2.77
CA LYS A 37 14.14 10.08 2.65
C LYS A 37 15.43 10.36 3.42
N ASN A 38 15.51 9.92 4.66
CA ASN A 38 16.66 10.18 5.52
C ASN A 38 17.92 9.46 5.05
N ASN A 39 17.78 8.37 4.31
CA ASN A 39 18.91 7.57 3.82
C ASN A 39 19.11 7.68 2.31
N SER A 40 18.41 8.61 1.66
CA SER A 40 18.51 8.84 0.22
C SER A 40 18.25 7.58 -0.62
N LEU A 41 17.27 6.79 -0.20
CA LEU A 41 16.90 5.57 -0.91
C LEU A 41 15.73 5.83 -1.86
N PRO A 42 15.68 5.14 -3.01
CA PRO A 42 14.58 5.31 -3.95
C PRO A 42 13.28 4.73 -3.41
N VAL A 43 12.16 5.32 -3.83
CA VAL A 43 10.83 4.82 -3.46
C VAL A 43 10.57 3.46 -4.09
N PHE A 44 10.88 3.32 -5.38
CA PHE A 44 10.62 2.08 -6.12
C PHE A 44 11.70 1.05 -5.83
N ASP A 45 11.27 -0.13 -5.42
CA ASP A 45 12.12 -1.30 -5.20
C ASP A 45 11.48 -2.48 -5.95
N SER A 46 11.92 -2.73 -7.18
CA SER A 46 11.32 -3.75 -8.05
C SER A 46 11.48 -5.16 -7.49
N ASN A 47 12.61 -5.44 -6.86
CA ASN A 47 12.85 -6.77 -6.28
C ASN A 47 11.91 -7.05 -5.11
N ARG A 48 11.70 -6.07 -4.27
CA ARG A 48 10.79 -6.16 -3.14
C ARG A 48 9.35 -6.38 -3.60
N GLU A 49 8.92 -5.67 -4.64
CA GLU A 49 7.57 -5.81 -5.20
C GLU A 49 7.36 -7.21 -5.80
N LYS A 50 8.31 -7.67 -6.59
CA LYS A 50 8.24 -9.02 -7.21
C LYS A 50 8.18 -10.11 -6.14
N GLU A 51 9.03 -10.01 -5.14
CA GLU A 51 9.08 -10.94 -4.02
C GLU A 51 7.74 -11.00 -3.27
N MET A 52 7.15 -9.86 -3.01
CA MET A 52 5.86 -9.77 -2.34
C MET A 52 4.75 -10.44 -3.16
N ILE A 53 4.67 -10.11 -4.45
CA ILE A 53 3.65 -10.68 -5.34
C ILE A 53 3.79 -12.20 -5.41
N GLU A 54 5.01 -12.69 -5.61
CA GLU A 54 5.27 -14.12 -5.69
C GLU A 54 4.91 -14.84 -4.38
N ARG A 55 5.36 -14.30 -3.26
CA ARG A 55 5.12 -14.90 -1.95
C ARG A 55 3.63 -15.00 -1.61
N LEU A 56 2.88 -13.94 -1.89
CA LEU A 56 1.47 -13.86 -1.52
C LEU A 56 0.55 -14.59 -2.49
N SER A 57 0.93 -14.71 -3.76
CA SER A 57 0.05 -15.28 -4.78
C SER A 57 0.29 -16.77 -5.06
N LYS A 58 1.40 -17.33 -4.60
CA LYS A 58 1.79 -18.71 -4.96
C LYS A 58 0.80 -19.78 -4.53
N ASP A 59 0.08 -19.58 -3.44
CA ASP A 59 -0.85 -20.56 -2.88
C ASP A 59 -2.27 -20.40 -3.42
N ILE A 60 -2.51 -19.39 -4.24
CA ILE A 60 -3.85 -19.09 -4.75
C ILE A 60 -4.00 -19.69 -6.14
N VAL A 61 -5.01 -20.54 -6.32
CA VAL A 61 -5.32 -21.15 -7.62
C VAL A 61 -6.44 -20.36 -8.29
N ASP A 62 -7.59 -20.31 -7.64
CA ASP A 62 -8.71 -19.50 -8.10
C ASP A 62 -8.46 -18.03 -7.71
N VAL A 63 -9.00 -17.11 -8.40
CA VAL A 63 -8.84 -15.65 -8.18
C VAL A 63 -7.39 -15.16 -8.08
N LYS A 64 -6.43 -15.93 -8.54
CA LYS A 64 -5.00 -15.55 -8.48
C LYS A 64 -4.72 -14.26 -9.23
N GLU A 65 -5.21 -14.16 -10.46
CA GLU A 65 -5.01 -12.96 -11.27
C GLU A 65 -5.70 -11.74 -10.66
N ASN A 66 -6.88 -11.93 -10.08
CA ASN A 66 -7.59 -10.87 -9.37
C ASN A 66 -6.78 -10.37 -8.19
N TYR A 67 -6.18 -11.29 -7.44
CA TYR A 67 -5.37 -10.92 -6.28
C TYR A 67 -4.09 -10.19 -6.69
N ILE A 68 -3.43 -10.64 -7.77
CA ILE A 68 -2.24 -9.96 -8.30
C ILE A 68 -2.58 -8.53 -8.71
N SER A 69 -3.73 -8.31 -9.36
CA SER A 69 -4.19 -6.97 -9.70
C SER A 69 -4.41 -6.11 -8.46
N PHE A 70 -4.99 -6.70 -7.43
CA PHE A 70 -5.19 -6.03 -6.14
C PHE A 70 -3.85 -5.63 -5.51
N LEU A 71 -2.88 -6.55 -5.50
CA LEU A 71 -1.54 -6.27 -4.97
C LEU A 71 -0.84 -5.14 -5.74
N ASN A 72 -0.95 -5.14 -7.06
CA ASN A 72 -0.36 -4.09 -7.88
C ASN A 72 -0.99 -2.73 -7.56
N CYS A 73 -2.28 -2.69 -7.29
CA CYS A 73 -2.97 -1.46 -6.89
C CYS A 73 -2.44 -0.96 -5.53
N ILE A 74 -2.30 -1.86 -4.56
CA ILE A 74 -1.76 -1.53 -3.24
C ILE A 74 -0.33 -1.00 -3.35
N LEU A 75 0.51 -1.64 -4.16
CA LEU A 75 1.89 -1.21 -4.38
C LEU A 75 1.96 0.16 -5.04
N LYS A 76 1.10 0.41 -6.02
CA LYS A 76 1.01 1.71 -6.68
C LYS A 76 0.62 2.81 -5.69
N GLU A 77 -0.40 2.58 -4.89
CA GLU A 77 -0.85 3.56 -3.90
C GLU A 77 0.20 3.80 -2.83
N SER A 78 0.92 2.76 -2.42
CA SER A 78 2.03 2.89 -1.46
C SER A 78 3.14 3.78 -2.02
N LYS A 79 3.52 3.59 -3.28
CA LYS A 79 4.54 4.43 -3.94
C LYS A 79 4.06 5.87 -4.06
N ASN A 80 2.83 6.08 -4.48
CA ASN A 80 2.27 7.43 -4.61
C ASN A 80 2.29 8.17 -3.28
N TYR A 81 1.94 7.48 -2.21
CA TYR A 81 1.94 8.06 -0.87
C TYR A 81 3.36 8.41 -0.40
N GLN A 82 4.33 7.52 -0.62
CA GLN A 82 5.73 7.77 -0.29
C GLN A 82 6.26 8.99 -1.04
N GLU A 83 5.99 9.09 -2.33
CA GLU A 83 6.42 10.22 -3.15
C GLU A 83 5.81 11.53 -2.66
N LYS A 84 4.54 11.50 -2.30
CA LYS A 84 3.85 12.67 -1.75
C LYS A 84 4.52 13.16 -0.45
N ILE A 85 4.84 12.25 0.44
CA ILE A 85 5.51 12.57 1.70
C ILE A 85 6.88 13.20 1.45
N ILE A 86 7.67 12.59 0.57
CA ILE A 86 9.02 13.05 0.26
C ILE A 86 8.98 14.43 -0.42
N LYS A 87 8.06 14.65 -1.35
CA LYS A 87 7.89 15.94 -2.02
C LYS A 87 7.49 17.03 -1.05
N SER A 88 6.55 16.75 -0.14
CA SER A 88 6.12 17.71 0.88
C SER A 88 7.28 18.12 1.77
N TRP A 89 8.10 17.17 2.18
CA TRP A 89 9.28 17.43 3.00
C TRP A 89 10.30 18.30 2.26
N VAL A 90 10.57 18.00 0.99
CA VAL A 90 11.51 18.79 0.17
C VAL A 90 11.01 20.23 0.03
N TYR A 91 9.73 20.40 -0.23
CA TYR A 91 9.11 21.71 -0.34
C TYR A 91 9.27 22.52 0.94
N LEU A 92 8.97 21.94 2.08
CA LEU A 92 9.07 22.60 3.38
C LEU A 92 10.53 22.99 3.69
N ARG A 93 11.47 22.11 3.37
CA ARG A 93 12.90 22.37 3.58
C ARG A 93 13.38 23.54 2.73
N LYS A 94 12.99 23.61 1.47
CA LYS A 94 13.34 24.71 0.56
C LYS A 94 12.78 26.02 1.05
N ARG A 95 11.53 26.01 1.50
CA ARG A 95 10.87 27.20 2.02
C ARG A 95 11.58 27.74 3.28
N THR A 96 12.00 26.85 4.15
CA THR A 96 12.73 27.21 5.37
C THR A 96 14.09 27.82 5.06
N LYS A 97 14.80 27.31 4.05
CA LYS A 97 16.12 27.81 3.66
C LYS A 97 16.09 29.20 3.03
N LYS A 98 14.96 29.65 2.51
CA LYS A 98 14.82 30.96 1.88
C LYS A 98 14.71 32.12 2.87
N ASN A 99 14.58 31.81 4.12
CA ASN A 99 14.58 32.83 5.18
C ASN A 99 16.01 33.05 5.71
#